data_43e13dd4ad2765cd7061e4a7622d67e5
#
_entry.id   43e13dd4ad2765cd7061e4a7622d67e5
#
_cell.length_a   1.000
_cell.length_b   1.000
_cell.length_c   1.000
_cell.angle_alpha   90.00
_cell.angle_beta   90.00
_cell.angle_gamma   90.00
#
_symmetry.space_group_name_H-M   'P 1'
#
loop_
_entity.id
_entity.type
_entity.pdbx_description
1 polymer ?
#
loop_
_entity_poly.entity_id
_entity_poly.type
_entity_poly.pdbx_seq_one_letter_code
_entity_poly.pdbx_strand_id
1 'polypeptide(L)'
;APIKPHFWAIEGNYSGDKKATAFSFTNVRGKKVVAEIEIPEKIVREVLKTTPEAMFEYWRSSTIGIIQSGAIGAQGHFANGLTALFIATGQDAACVAEAATGITRMEQNKDGSLYACVTLPNLIVGTVGGGTALPTQLECLKLMDCDGAGNSRKFAEICAALLLAGELSIAAALSAGHFSGAHQKFGRKNETAPKTK
;
A
#
# COMPACT_ATOMS: atom_id res chain seq x y z
N ALA A 1 20.74 -10.79 36.90
CA ALA A 1 20.48 -12.20 36.68
C ALA A 1 21.52 -13.04 37.44
N PRO A 2 21.12 -14.11 38.15
CA PRO A 2 22.06 -14.95 38.89
C PRO A 2 23.03 -15.75 37.98
N ILE A 3 22.64 -15.92 36.72
CA ILE A 3 23.43 -16.62 35.70
C ILE A 3 23.70 -15.66 34.56
N LYS A 4 24.96 -15.44 34.24
CA LYS A 4 25.37 -14.64 33.07
C LYS A 4 25.13 -15.46 31.81
N PRO A 5 24.44 -14.90 30.77
CA PRO A 5 24.30 -15.60 29.52
C PRO A 5 25.66 -15.78 28.85
N HIS A 6 25.85 -16.92 28.20
CA HIS A 6 27.05 -17.20 27.42
C HIS A 6 27.16 -16.27 26.20
N PHE A 7 26.01 -15.95 25.59
CA PHE A 7 25.90 -15.06 24.44
C PHE A 7 24.63 -14.22 24.57
N TRP A 8 24.66 -13.00 24.08
CA TRP A 8 23.49 -12.14 23.91
C TRP A 8 23.66 -11.22 22.71
N ALA A 9 22.56 -10.82 22.13
CA ALA A 9 22.49 -9.84 21.05
C ALA A 9 21.31 -8.90 21.30
N ILE A 10 21.41 -7.64 20.82
CA ILE A 10 20.33 -6.66 20.95
C ILE A 10 19.14 -7.05 20.10
N GLU A 11 19.39 -7.63 18.94
CA GLU A 11 18.35 -8.06 18.00
C GLU A 11 18.73 -9.43 17.41
N GLY A 12 17.76 -10.34 17.41
CA GLY A 12 17.89 -11.70 16.88
C GLY A 12 16.84 -12.05 15.82
N ASN A 13 16.19 -11.05 15.22
CA ASN A 13 15.09 -11.19 14.26
C ASN A 13 13.81 -11.85 14.82
N TYR A 14 13.70 -12.03 16.13
CA TYR A 14 12.52 -12.60 16.76
C TYR A 14 11.34 -11.58 16.82
N SER A 15 11.64 -10.31 16.78
CA SER A 15 10.68 -9.21 16.85
C SER A 15 9.77 -9.08 15.63
N GLY A 16 10.13 -9.66 14.49
CA GLY A 16 9.45 -9.44 13.22
C GLY A 16 9.75 -8.08 12.57
N ASP A 17 10.70 -7.31 13.11
CA ASP A 17 11.11 -6.02 12.54
C ASP A 17 11.48 -6.15 11.05
N LYS A 18 10.89 -5.30 10.21
CA LYS A 18 11.11 -5.27 8.75
C LYS A 18 10.79 -6.60 8.04
N LYS A 19 9.83 -7.35 8.59
CA LYS A 19 9.36 -8.63 8.03
C LYS A 19 7.85 -8.60 7.81
N ALA A 20 7.40 -9.17 6.70
CA ALA A 20 5.97 -9.44 6.47
C ALA A 20 5.57 -10.66 7.29
N THR A 21 4.85 -10.46 8.37
CA THR A 21 4.43 -11.52 9.30
C THR A 21 2.98 -11.35 9.72
N ALA A 22 2.34 -12.44 10.16
CA ALA A 22 1.01 -12.41 10.76
C ALA A 22 0.96 -11.56 12.06
N PHE A 23 2.09 -11.34 12.71
CA PHE A 23 2.20 -10.45 13.87
C PHE A 23 1.71 -9.03 13.57
N SER A 24 1.86 -8.56 12.35
CA SER A 24 1.37 -7.25 11.91
C SER A 24 -0.13 -7.05 12.07
N PHE A 25 -0.92 -8.13 12.23
CA PHE A 25 -2.35 -8.06 12.50
C PHE A 25 -2.71 -8.13 13.99
N THR A 26 -1.86 -8.72 14.81
CA THR A 26 -2.19 -9.10 16.20
C THR A 26 -1.37 -8.38 17.26
N ASN A 27 -0.13 -8.04 16.97
CA ASN A 27 0.79 -7.41 17.91
C ASN A 27 1.58 -6.31 17.21
N VAL A 28 0.95 -5.15 17.06
CA VAL A 28 1.44 -4.05 16.24
C VAL A 28 2.32 -3.09 17.04
N ARG A 29 3.37 -2.59 16.41
CA ARG A 29 4.23 -1.51 16.91
C ARG A 29 4.04 -0.19 16.15
N GLY A 30 3.38 -0.24 15.01
CA GLY A 30 3.01 0.91 14.17
C GLY A 30 1.64 1.49 14.51
N LYS A 31 1.10 2.22 13.58
CA LYS A 31 -0.25 2.80 13.66
C LYS A 31 -1.22 1.92 12.89
N LYS A 32 -2.38 1.64 13.48
CA LYS A 32 -3.51 1.10 12.73
C LYS A 32 -4.24 2.27 12.07
N VAL A 33 -4.41 2.22 10.77
CA VAL A 33 -5.11 3.23 10.00
C VAL A 33 -6.05 2.59 8.98
N VAL A 34 -7.19 3.22 8.78
CA VAL A 34 -8.20 2.82 7.80
C VAL A 34 -8.53 4.05 6.96
N ALA A 35 -8.63 3.87 5.66
CA ALA A 35 -9.21 4.86 4.76
C ALA A 35 -10.31 4.18 3.93
N GLU A 36 -11.43 4.87 3.77
CA GLU A 36 -12.59 4.33 3.05
C GLU A 36 -13.28 5.41 2.23
N ILE A 37 -13.97 4.98 1.20
CA ILE A 37 -14.73 5.87 0.31
C ILE A 37 -15.92 5.11 -0.29
N GLU A 38 -16.99 5.85 -0.51
CA GLU A 38 -18.11 5.44 -1.34
C GLU A 38 -18.10 6.26 -2.63
N ILE A 39 -18.10 5.57 -3.79
CA ILE A 39 -17.95 6.19 -5.11
C ILE A 39 -19.23 5.92 -5.91
N PRO A 40 -19.97 6.97 -6.34
CA PRO A 40 -21.13 6.80 -7.18
C PRO A 40 -20.81 6.05 -8.47
N GLU A 41 -21.69 5.18 -8.93
CA GLU A 41 -21.51 4.37 -10.15
C GLU A 41 -21.09 5.23 -11.35
N LYS A 42 -21.68 6.41 -11.50
CA LYS A 42 -21.33 7.35 -12.57
C LYS A 42 -19.83 7.68 -12.59
N ILE A 43 -19.27 7.95 -11.43
CA ILE A 43 -17.82 8.29 -11.30
C ILE A 43 -16.96 7.06 -11.61
N VAL A 44 -17.35 5.86 -11.17
CA VAL A 44 -16.63 4.63 -11.52
C VAL A 44 -16.59 4.43 -13.04
N ARG A 45 -17.73 4.63 -13.72
CA ARG A 45 -17.82 4.50 -15.19
C ARG A 45 -17.05 5.59 -15.93
N GLU A 46 -17.20 6.84 -15.52
CA GLU A 46 -16.63 7.98 -16.25
C GLU A 46 -15.15 8.19 -15.98
N VAL A 47 -14.67 7.95 -14.76
CA VAL A 47 -13.29 8.20 -14.35
C VAL A 47 -12.48 6.92 -14.35
N LEU A 48 -12.94 5.87 -13.69
CA LEU A 48 -12.22 4.61 -13.57
C LEU A 48 -12.38 3.69 -14.79
N LYS A 49 -13.32 4.02 -15.71
CA LYS A 49 -13.55 3.30 -16.99
C LYS A 49 -13.91 1.82 -16.82
N THR A 50 -14.57 1.49 -15.72
CA THR A 50 -15.04 0.15 -15.38
C THR A 50 -16.41 0.24 -14.71
N THR A 51 -16.86 -0.80 -14.00
CA THR A 51 -18.12 -0.79 -13.25
C THR A 51 -17.90 -1.23 -11.81
N PRO A 52 -18.74 -0.80 -10.84
CA PRO A 52 -18.66 -1.27 -9.46
C PRO A 52 -18.72 -2.79 -9.35
N GLU A 53 -19.58 -3.44 -10.13
CA GLU A 53 -19.70 -4.90 -10.19
C GLU A 53 -18.39 -5.55 -10.64
N ALA A 54 -17.77 -5.08 -11.72
CA ALA A 54 -16.53 -5.65 -12.24
C ALA A 54 -15.38 -5.47 -11.24
N MET A 55 -15.30 -4.34 -10.53
CA MET A 55 -14.31 -4.10 -9.49
C MET A 55 -14.54 -5.01 -8.28
N PHE A 56 -15.77 -5.21 -7.87
CA PHE A 56 -16.12 -6.15 -6.80
C PHE A 56 -15.75 -7.59 -7.16
N GLU A 57 -16.11 -8.07 -8.35
CA GLU A 57 -15.76 -9.41 -8.81
C GLU A 57 -14.26 -9.63 -8.93
N TYR A 58 -13.53 -8.62 -9.43
CA TYR A 58 -12.06 -8.64 -9.45
C TYR A 58 -11.50 -8.78 -8.03
N TRP A 59 -11.94 -7.91 -7.10
CA TRP A 59 -11.47 -7.95 -5.72
C TRP A 59 -11.76 -9.30 -5.06
N ARG A 60 -12.96 -9.84 -5.23
CA ARG A 60 -13.36 -11.14 -4.67
C ARG A 60 -12.45 -12.27 -5.16
N SER A 61 -12.22 -12.34 -6.46
CA SER A 61 -11.35 -13.35 -7.06
C SER A 61 -9.88 -13.17 -6.64
N SER A 62 -9.39 -11.94 -6.64
CA SER A 62 -8.04 -11.59 -6.23
C SER A 62 -7.77 -11.93 -4.77
N THR A 63 -8.71 -11.66 -3.87
CA THR A 63 -8.59 -11.98 -2.45
C THR A 63 -8.43 -13.49 -2.21
N ILE A 64 -9.21 -14.31 -2.90
CA ILE A 64 -9.08 -15.78 -2.84
C ILE A 64 -7.72 -16.20 -3.40
N GLY A 65 -7.30 -15.64 -4.55
CA GLY A 65 -6.00 -15.94 -5.15
C GLY A 65 -4.82 -15.60 -4.23
N ILE A 66 -4.88 -14.46 -3.54
CA ILE A 66 -3.84 -14.04 -2.57
C ILE A 66 -3.77 -15.03 -1.40
N ILE A 67 -4.91 -15.45 -0.83
CA ILE A 67 -4.95 -16.45 0.24
C ILE A 67 -4.33 -17.77 -0.22
N GLN A 68 -4.67 -18.23 -1.42
CA GLN A 68 -4.12 -19.47 -2.00
C GLN A 68 -2.62 -19.37 -2.28
N SER A 69 -2.10 -18.19 -2.56
CA SER A 69 -0.66 -17.96 -2.74
C SER A 69 0.15 -18.01 -1.44
N GLY A 70 -0.52 -18.00 -0.28
CA GLY A 70 0.12 -17.95 1.05
C GLY A 70 0.64 -16.57 1.42
N ALA A 71 0.24 -15.51 0.72
CA ALA A 71 0.64 -14.15 1.05
C ALA A 71 0.04 -13.68 2.39
N ILE A 72 0.74 -12.77 3.05
CA ILE A 72 0.29 -12.11 4.26
C ILE A 72 -0.42 -10.81 3.88
N GLY A 73 -1.72 -10.75 4.15
CA GLY A 73 -2.59 -9.65 3.73
C GLY A 73 -3.26 -9.90 2.37
N ALA A 74 -4.10 -8.96 1.93
CA ALA A 74 -4.84 -9.03 0.67
C ALA A 74 -4.93 -7.62 0.06
N GLN A 75 -3.99 -7.28 -0.81
CA GLN A 75 -3.87 -5.95 -1.42
C GLN A 75 -3.03 -6.04 -2.71
N GLY A 76 -3.12 -5.05 -3.58
CA GLY A 76 -2.44 -5.02 -4.88
C GLY A 76 -1.39 -3.93 -5.06
N HIS A 77 -1.49 -2.82 -4.31
CA HIS A 77 -0.69 -1.62 -4.53
C HIS A 77 0.15 -1.17 -3.31
N PHE A 78 -0.09 -1.72 -2.12
CA PHE A 78 0.52 -1.19 -0.88
C PHE A 78 2.04 -1.08 -0.95
N ALA A 79 2.73 -2.12 -1.41
CA ALA A 79 4.18 -2.09 -1.50
C ALA A 79 4.69 -0.98 -2.42
N ASN A 80 4.05 -0.77 -3.58
CA ASN A 80 4.44 0.26 -4.54
C ASN A 80 4.24 1.67 -3.98
N GLY A 81 3.04 1.95 -3.45
CA GLY A 81 2.69 3.26 -2.91
C GLY A 81 3.53 3.63 -1.69
N LEU A 82 3.69 2.69 -0.74
CA LEU A 82 4.52 2.92 0.45
C LEU A 82 5.98 3.10 0.10
N THR A 83 6.55 2.33 -0.84
CA THR A 83 7.95 2.48 -1.25
C THR A 83 8.21 3.90 -1.77
N ALA A 84 7.37 4.38 -2.69
CA ALA A 84 7.49 5.71 -3.24
C ALA A 84 7.41 6.79 -2.16
N LEU A 85 6.41 6.70 -1.29
CA LEU A 85 6.19 7.68 -0.23
C LEU A 85 7.28 7.62 0.85
N PHE A 86 7.74 6.43 1.23
CA PHE A 86 8.80 6.26 2.23
C PHE A 86 10.12 6.86 1.76
N ILE A 87 10.50 6.64 0.51
CA ILE A 87 11.70 7.26 -0.08
C ILE A 87 11.55 8.79 -0.14
N ALA A 88 10.39 9.27 -0.61
CA ALA A 88 10.13 10.69 -0.75
C ALA A 88 10.12 11.46 0.58
N THR A 89 9.77 10.80 1.69
CA THR A 89 9.58 11.44 3.01
C THR A 89 10.61 11.04 4.05
N GLY A 90 11.66 10.30 3.64
CA GLY A 90 12.75 9.90 4.53
C GLY A 90 12.37 8.87 5.59
N GLN A 91 11.36 8.05 5.31
CA GLN A 91 11.02 6.89 6.13
C GLN A 91 12.02 5.76 5.89
N ASP A 92 12.07 4.80 6.80
CA ASP A 92 12.88 3.60 6.61
C ASP A 92 12.26 2.69 5.53
N ALA A 93 12.87 2.66 4.34
CA ALA A 93 12.39 1.89 3.21
C ALA A 93 12.28 0.38 3.50
N ALA A 94 13.11 -0.17 4.41
CA ALA A 94 13.02 -1.57 4.80
C ALA A 94 11.74 -1.88 5.59
N CYS A 95 11.14 -0.88 6.24
CA CYS A 95 9.87 -1.04 6.93
C CYS A 95 8.67 -1.20 5.98
N VAL A 96 8.83 -0.99 4.68
CA VAL A 96 7.78 -1.27 3.68
C VAL A 96 7.36 -2.73 3.74
N ALA A 97 8.29 -3.67 3.91
CA ALA A 97 7.98 -5.10 4.01
C ALA A 97 6.97 -5.41 5.14
N GLU A 98 7.10 -4.72 6.25
CA GLU A 98 6.23 -4.87 7.42
C GLU A 98 4.94 -4.03 7.28
N ALA A 99 5.08 -2.78 6.84
CA ALA A 99 3.98 -1.83 6.74
C ALA A 99 2.99 -2.14 5.59
N ALA A 100 3.46 -2.82 4.52
CA ALA A 100 2.62 -3.22 3.40
C ALA A 100 1.68 -4.39 3.72
N THR A 101 1.76 -4.96 4.92
CA THR A 101 0.82 -5.98 5.38
C THR A 101 -0.52 -5.32 5.69
N GLY A 102 -1.56 -5.67 4.96
CA GLY A 102 -2.88 -5.07 5.15
C GLY A 102 -3.94 -5.67 4.23
N ILE A 103 -5.11 -5.08 4.21
CA ILE A 103 -6.27 -5.62 3.51
C ILE A 103 -6.99 -4.50 2.75
N THR A 104 -7.30 -4.77 1.50
CA THR A 104 -8.23 -3.99 0.68
C THR A 104 -9.57 -4.71 0.64
N ARG A 105 -10.67 -3.98 0.78
CA ARG A 105 -12.04 -4.46 0.67
C ARG A 105 -12.79 -3.62 -0.33
N MET A 106 -13.56 -4.26 -1.20
CA MET A 106 -14.46 -3.59 -2.13
C MET A 106 -15.83 -4.27 -2.08
N GLU A 107 -16.90 -3.48 -2.20
CA GLU A 107 -18.28 -3.94 -2.22
C GLU A 107 -19.11 -3.09 -3.19
N GLN A 108 -20.06 -3.73 -3.88
CA GLN A 108 -21.09 -3.01 -4.59
C GLN A 108 -22.27 -2.81 -3.65
N ASN A 109 -22.65 -1.55 -3.44
CA ASN A 109 -23.80 -1.20 -2.63
C ASN A 109 -25.12 -1.42 -3.39
N LYS A 110 -26.24 -1.46 -2.66
CA LYS A 110 -27.58 -1.68 -3.25
C LYS A 110 -28.01 -0.57 -4.21
N ASP A 111 -27.51 0.63 -4.03
CA ASP A 111 -27.76 1.78 -4.90
C ASP A 111 -26.87 1.82 -6.15
N GLY A 112 -26.00 0.80 -6.31
CA GLY A 112 -25.05 0.68 -7.41
C GLY A 112 -23.73 1.39 -7.19
N SER A 113 -23.51 2.09 -6.07
CA SER A 113 -22.22 2.70 -5.74
C SER A 113 -21.17 1.64 -5.37
N LEU A 114 -19.90 2.02 -5.48
CA LEU A 114 -18.76 1.21 -5.04
C LEU A 114 -18.29 1.69 -3.67
N TYR A 115 -18.34 0.84 -2.67
CA TYR A 115 -17.60 1.04 -1.43
C TYR A 115 -16.21 0.44 -1.55
N ALA A 116 -15.18 1.17 -1.14
CA ALA A 116 -13.80 0.70 -1.08
C ALA A 116 -13.12 1.14 0.21
N CYS A 117 -12.33 0.25 0.79
CA CYS A 117 -11.65 0.46 2.06
C CYS A 117 -10.27 -0.20 2.04
N VAL A 118 -9.27 0.45 2.64
CA VAL A 118 -7.97 -0.13 2.95
C VAL A 118 -7.74 -0.10 4.46
N THR A 119 -7.22 -1.19 4.99
CA THR A 119 -6.80 -1.30 6.38
C THR A 119 -5.32 -1.64 6.43
N LEU A 120 -4.54 -0.75 7.04
CA LEU A 120 -3.14 -0.99 7.37
C LEU A 120 -3.06 -1.22 8.88
N PRO A 121 -2.87 -2.44 9.35
CA PRO A 121 -2.86 -2.74 10.78
C PRO A 121 -1.60 -2.24 11.48
N ASN A 122 -0.48 -2.10 10.76
CA ASN A 122 0.83 -1.85 11.35
C ASN A 122 1.67 -0.89 10.48
N LEU A 123 1.19 0.32 10.28
CA LEU A 123 1.91 1.34 9.51
C LEU A 123 2.95 2.03 10.38
N ILE A 124 4.23 1.84 10.04
CA ILE A 124 5.37 2.40 10.77
C ILE A 124 5.84 3.64 10.04
N VAL A 125 5.41 4.81 10.50
CA VAL A 125 5.79 6.12 9.96
C VAL A 125 6.03 7.14 11.06
N GLY A 126 6.93 8.08 10.77
CA GLY A 126 7.29 9.19 11.65
C GLY A 126 7.51 10.48 10.87
N THR A 127 7.44 11.61 11.57
CA THR A 127 7.65 12.95 11.00
C THR A 127 8.81 13.69 11.67
N VAL A 128 9.54 12.99 12.55
CA VAL A 128 10.74 13.47 13.24
C VAL A 128 11.75 12.33 13.27
N GLY A 129 13.02 12.66 13.07
CA GLY A 129 14.13 11.70 13.11
C GLY A 129 14.34 10.95 11.80
N GLY A 130 15.36 10.08 11.76
CA GLY A 130 15.73 9.37 10.55
C GLY A 130 16.05 10.30 9.38
N GLY A 131 15.55 9.99 8.20
CA GLY A 131 15.74 10.79 6.99
C GLY A 131 14.80 11.99 6.84
N THR A 132 13.87 12.22 7.76
CA THR A 132 12.82 13.26 7.64
C THR A 132 13.36 14.69 7.63
N ALA A 133 14.57 14.91 8.09
CA ALA A 133 15.25 16.21 8.09
C ALA A 133 16.14 16.46 6.86
N LEU A 134 16.28 15.48 5.97
CA LEU A 134 16.98 15.69 4.70
C LEU A 134 16.22 16.72 3.85
N PRO A 135 16.91 17.62 3.14
CA PRO A 135 16.25 18.77 2.49
C PRO A 135 15.05 18.40 1.60
N THR A 136 15.22 17.47 0.69
CA THR A 136 14.15 17.04 -0.23
C THR A 136 13.01 16.34 0.50
N GLN A 137 13.32 15.47 1.46
CA GLN A 137 12.34 14.72 2.26
C GLN A 137 11.53 15.66 3.16
N LEU A 138 12.18 16.64 3.74
CA LEU A 138 11.52 17.67 4.54
C LEU A 138 10.55 18.51 3.69
N GLU A 139 10.94 18.89 2.48
CA GLU A 139 10.04 19.60 1.57
C GLU A 139 8.82 18.77 1.18
N CYS A 140 9.00 17.46 0.94
CA CYS A 140 7.87 16.55 0.70
C CYS A 140 6.92 16.48 1.91
N LEU A 141 7.44 16.43 3.13
CA LEU A 141 6.60 16.47 4.34
C LEU A 141 5.89 17.80 4.51
N LYS A 142 6.54 18.92 4.21
CA LYS A 142 5.93 20.27 4.25
C LYS A 142 4.81 20.42 3.23
N LEU A 143 4.95 19.88 2.01
CA LEU A 143 3.88 19.88 0.99
C LEU A 143 2.58 19.22 1.51
N MET A 144 2.70 18.26 2.42
CA MET A 144 1.58 17.57 3.06
C MET A 144 1.19 18.19 4.40
N ASP A 145 1.89 19.26 4.82
CA ASP A 145 1.74 19.87 6.15
C ASP A 145 1.90 18.81 7.25
N CYS A 146 2.96 17.99 7.12
CA CYS A 146 3.25 16.85 7.99
C CYS A 146 4.66 16.91 8.61
N ASP A 147 5.41 17.99 8.43
CA ASP A 147 6.73 18.14 9.05
C ASP A 147 6.65 18.38 10.57
N GLY A 148 7.65 17.93 11.29
CA GLY A 148 7.78 18.16 12.72
C GLY A 148 6.99 17.21 13.63
N ALA A 149 7.07 17.48 14.93
CA ALA A 149 6.48 16.65 15.97
C ALA A 149 4.94 16.76 15.98
N GLY A 150 4.27 15.65 16.32
CA GLY A 150 2.81 15.60 16.43
C GLY A 150 2.07 15.19 15.14
N ASN A 151 2.71 15.28 13.98
CA ASN A 151 2.07 15.09 12.67
C ASN A 151 2.04 13.63 12.16
N SER A 152 2.62 12.70 12.89
CA SER A 152 2.74 11.30 12.44
C SER A 152 1.40 10.58 12.27
N ARG A 153 0.32 11.01 12.93
CA ARG A 153 -1.03 10.46 12.72
C ARG A 153 -1.61 10.96 11.42
N LYS A 154 -1.58 12.27 11.18
CA LYS A 154 -1.99 12.89 9.91
C LYS A 154 -1.24 12.25 8.73
N PHE A 155 0.08 12.08 8.87
CA PHE A 155 0.88 11.41 7.84
C PHE A 155 0.45 9.96 7.60
N ALA A 156 0.08 9.21 8.64
CA ALA A 156 -0.45 7.86 8.49
C ALA A 156 -1.78 7.82 7.73
N GLU A 157 -2.67 8.81 7.97
CA GLU A 157 -3.93 8.95 7.23
C GLU A 157 -3.68 9.27 5.75
N ILE A 158 -2.71 10.13 5.44
CA ILE A 158 -2.30 10.43 4.07
C ILE A 158 -1.74 9.17 3.39
N CYS A 159 -0.92 8.37 4.08
CA CYS A 159 -0.45 7.09 3.56
C CYS A 159 -1.64 6.19 3.20
N ALA A 160 -2.61 6.04 4.07
CA ALA A 160 -3.78 5.20 3.81
C ALA A 160 -4.62 5.73 2.63
N ALA A 161 -4.83 7.04 2.53
CA ALA A 161 -5.55 7.65 1.42
C ALA A 161 -4.83 7.43 0.07
N LEU A 162 -3.49 7.58 0.05
CA LEU A 162 -2.68 7.28 -1.14
C LEU A 162 -2.81 5.81 -1.56
N LEU A 163 -2.78 4.90 -0.60
CA LEU A 163 -2.92 3.47 -0.89
C LEU A 163 -4.32 3.12 -1.37
N LEU A 164 -5.36 3.73 -0.80
CA LEU A 164 -6.74 3.57 -1.28
C LEU A 164 -6.87 4.02 -2.74
N ALA A 165 -6.30 5.17 -3.08
CA ALA A 165 -6.30 5.66 -4.47
C ALA A 165 -5.56 4.70 -5.41
N GLY A 166 -4.41 4.15 -4.99
CA GLY A 166 -3.64 3.17 -5.75
C GLY A 166 -4.37 1.84 -5.94
N GLU A 167 -5.04 1.33 -4.91
CA GLU A 167 -5.85 0.12 -4.97
C GLU A 167 -7.04 0.28 -5.92
N LEU A 168 -7.74 1.43 -5.86
CA LEU A 168 -8.80 1.76 -6.79
C LEU A 168 -8.31 1.81 -8.24
N SER A 169 -7.15 2.44 -8.46
CA SER A 169 -6.56 2.56 -9.80
C SER A 169 -6.17 1.20 -10.39
N ILE A 170 -5.49 0.34 -9.62
CA ILE A 170 -5.07 -0.97 -10.13
C ILE A 170 -6.25 -1.92 -10.31
N ALA A 171 -7.21 -1.93 -9.39
CA ALA A 171 -8.41 -2.74 -9.50
C ALA A 171 -9.24 -2.33 -10.72
N ALA A 172 -9.37 -1.03 -10.98
CA ALA A 172 -10.06 -0.51 -12.16
C ALA A 172 -9.37 -0.97 -13.46
N ALA A 173 -8.04 -0.81 -13.54
CA ALA A 173 -7.28 -1.20 -14.72
C ALA A 173 -7.36 -2.71 -15.02
N LEU A 174 -7.36 -3.54 -13.97
CA LEU A 174 -7.43 -4.99 -14.10
C LEU A 174 -8.85 -5.45 -14.43
N SER A 175 -9.87 -4.91 -13.78
CA SER A 175 -11.28 -5.26 -14.04
C SER A 175 -11.75 -4.81 -15.43
N ALA A 176 -11.21 -3.72 -15.97
CA ALA A 176 -11.48 -3.24 -17.33
C ALA A 176 -10.65 -3.94 -18.42
N GLY A 177 -9.70 -4.83 -18.07
CA GLY A 177 -8.80 -5.47 -19.04
C GLY A 177 -7.73 -4.53 -19.65
N HIS A 178 -7.58 -3.30 -19.12
CA HIS A 178 -6.68 -2.29 -19.68
C HIS A 178 -5.22 -2.45 -19.24
N PHE A 179 -4.94 -3.28 -18.26
CA PHE A 179 -3.62 -3.40 -17.63
C PHE A 179 -2.53 -3.81 -18.62
N SER A 180 -2.79 -4.80 -19.47
CA SER A 180 -1.84 -5.28 -20.48
C SER A 180 -1.53 -4.22 -21.54
N GLY A 181 -2.55 -3.47 -21.99
CA GLY A 181 -2.40 -2.40 -22.97
C GLY A 181 -1.58 -1.22 -22.46
N ALA A 182 -1.76 -0.84 -21.18
CA ALA A 182 -0.97 0.21 -20.55
C ALA A 182 0.51 -0.18 -20.42
N HIS A 183 0.81 -1.41 -20.01
CA HIS A 183 2.18 -1.91 -19.92
C HIS A 183 2.89 -1.99 -21.29
N GLN A 184 2.17 -2.39 -22.35
CA GLN A 184 2.71 -2.38 -23.71
C GLN A 184 2.99 -0.97 -24.20
N LYS A 185 2.08 -0.02 -23.93
CA LYS A 185 2.19 1.37 -24.42
C LYS A 185 3.26 2.18 -23.69
N PHE A 186 3.41 1.99 -22.38
CA PHE A 186 4.25 2.84 -21.54
C PHE A 186 5.50 2.15 -20.99
N GLY A 187 5.49 0.82 -20.82
CA GLY A 187 6.58 0.08 -20.20
C GLY A 187 7.53 -0.64 -21.17
N ARG A 188 7.04 -1.05 -22.33
CA ARG A 188 7.86 -1.72 -23.34
C ARG A 188 7.88 -0.88 -24.61
N LYS A 189 9.03 -0.27 -24.94
CA LYS A 189 9.29 0.17 -26.32
C LYS A 189 9.29 -1.09 -27.18
N ASN A 190 8.44 -1.13 -28.21
CA ASN A 190 8.50 -2.20 -29.21
C ASN A 190 9.91 -2.21 -29.78
N GLU A 191 10.70 -3.20 -29.40
CA GLU A 191 11.86 -3.58 -30.20
C GLU A 191 11.29 -4.04 -31.54
N THR A 192 11.54 -3.24 -32.56
CA THR A 192 11.21 -3.58 -33.94
C THR A 192 11.83 -4.94 -34.26
N ALA A 193 10.99 -5.90 -34.63
CA ALA A 193 11.43 -7.20 -35.09
C ALA A 193 12.56 -7.01 -36.15
N PRO A 194 13.63 -7.80 -36.10
CA PRO A 194 14.70 -7.69 -37.07
C PRO A 194 14.12 -7.92 -38.48
N LYS A 195 14.34 -6.95 -39.36
CA LYS A 195 14.03 -7.11 -40.79
C LYS A 195 14.86 -8.26 -41.30
N THR A 196 14.24 -9.42 -41.49
CA THR A 196 14.83 -10.50 -42.27
C THR A 196 15.13 -9.99 -43.68
N LYS A 197 16.41 -10.00 -44.05
CA LYS A 197 16.87 -9.83 -45.43
C LYS A 197 16.58 -11.07 -46.22
#